data_538c54db15cbe75adc9b119590d79eca
#
_entry.id   538c54db15cbe75adc9b119590d79eca
#
_cell.length_a   1.000
_cell.length_b   1.000
_cell.length_c   1.000
_cell.angle_alpha   90.00
_cell.angle_beta   90.00
_cell.angle_gamma   90.00
#
_symmetry.space_group_name_H-M   'P 1'
#
loop_
_entity.id
_entity.type
_entity.pdbx_description
1 polymer ?
#
loop_
_entity_poly.entity_id
_entity_poly.type
_entity_poly.pdbx_seq_one_letter_code
_entity_poly.pdbx_strand_id
1 'polypeptide(L)'
;MNRFLSTLIFCCFVGASFCFAQQKKKQSGNPLFEGWYADPEGVVFGHECWIFPTFSAPYDQQLHFDAFSSRDLVKWRKHPNVLTCEEVKWARRAMWAPAVIKNNGLFYFFFSANDVHEGEVGGIGVAVSKKPQGPYKDALGKPLIQHIVNGAQPIDQYVFRDDDGTCYMYYGGWGHCNVVKLAVDMLSLVPFADGEIYKEVTPEHYVEGPFMLKRNGKYYFMWSEGGWGLPNYSVSYAISDNPLGPFKRIGKILEQDATVATSAGHHSVVKGRGKDEWYIIYHRRPLGETDINFRVTCIEKMDFDENGFIRPVKITHEGVKKTRF
;
A
#
# COMPACT_ATOMS: atom_id res chain seq x y z
N MET A 1 -21.72 75.94 -43.83
CA MET A 1 -22.61 74.75 -43.80
C MET A 1 -21.72 73.53 -44.11
N ASN A 2 -21.07 72.97 -43.10
CA ASN A 2 -20.16 71.82 -43.23
C ASN A 2 -20.77 70.65 -42.53
N ARG A 3 -21.10 69.58 -43.28
CA ARG A 3 -21.53 68.29 -42.76
C ARG A 3 -20.29 67.44 -42.47
N PHE A 4 -20.09 67.04 -41.22
CA PHE A 4 -19.12 66.01 -40.85
C PHE A 4 -19.79 64.65 -40.97
N LEU A 5 -19.19 63.76 -41.78
CA LEU A 5 -19.52 62.36 -41.91
C LEU A 5 -18.66 61.56 -40.90
N SER A 6 -19.27 60.98 -39.86
CA SER A 6 -18.57 60.08 -38.94
C SER A 6 -18.67 58.64 -39.44
N THR A 7 -17.57 58.08 -39.81
CA THR A 7 -17.44 56.64 -40.19
C THR A 7 -17.21 55.82 -38.93
N LEU A 8 -18.16 54.96 -38.60
CA LEU A 8 -18.04 53.97 -37.51
C LEU A 8 -17.29 52.76 -38.03
N ILE A 9 -16.08 52.51 -37.52
CA ILE A 9 -15.33 51.27 -37.80
C ILE A 9 -15.77 50.22 -36.75
N PHE A 10 -16.43 49.15 -37.23
CA PHE A 10 -16.82 47.99 -36.43
C PHE A 10 -15.63 46.98 -36.43
N CYS A 11 -14.86 46.93 -35.34
CA CYS A 11 -13.85 45.91 -35.15
C CYS A 11 -14.50 44.63 -34.67
N CYS A 12 -14.66 43.64 -35.55
CA CYS A 12 -15.01 42.27 -35.17
C CYS A 12 -13.84 41.59 -34.50
N PHE A 13 -13.85 41.45 -33.19
CA PHE A 13 -12.95 40.56 -32.47
C PHE A 13 -13.40 39.10 -32.67
N VAL A 14 -12.74 38.38 -33.54
CA VAL A 14 -12.85 36.93 -33.64
C VAL A 14 -12.08 36.31 -32.47
N GLY A 15 -12.80 35.95 -31.42
CA GLY A 15 -12.24 35.21 -30.30
C GLY A 15 -11.88 33.78 -30.72
N ALA A 16 -10.62 33.53 -30.99
CA ALA A 16 -10.14 32.17 -31.18
C ALA A 16 -10.13 31.44 -29.81
N SER A 17 -11.16 30.64 -29.57
CA SER A 17 -11.19 29.71 -28.45
C SER A 17 -10.15 28.63 -28.70
N PHE A 18 -8.98 28.77 -28.08
CA PHE A 18 -7.99 27.69 -28.01
C PHE A 18 -8.54 26.57 -27.13
N CYS A 19 -9.15 25.56 -27.75
CA CYS A 19 -9.49 24.32 -27.13
C CYS A 19 -8.19 23.56 -26.88
N PHE A 20 -7.58 23.71 -25.71
CA PHE A 20 -6.48 22.84 -25.29
C PHE A 20 -7.03 21.43 -25.14
N ALA A 21 -6.83 20.61 -26.18
CA ALA A 21 -7.08 19.18 -26.10
C ALA A 21 -6.12 18.62 -25.04
N GLN A 22 -6.64 18.31 -23.86
CA GLN A 22 -5.89 17.67 -22.78
C GLN A 22 -5.35 16.35 -23.31
N GLN A 23 -4.04 16.32 -23.57
CA GLN A 23 -3.35 15.14 -24.10
C GLN A 23 -3.58 14.00 -23.11
N LYS A 24 -4.28 12.93 -23.54
CA LYS A 24 -4.59 11.79 -22.67
C LYS A 24 -3.28 11.19 -22.16
N LYS A 25 -3.04 11.26 -20.85
CA LYS A 25 -1.87 10.68 -20.20
C LYS A 25 -1.84 9.17 -20.54
N LYS A 26 -0.73 8.70 -21.12
CA LYS A 26 -0.56 7.31 -21.57
C LYS A 26 0.03 6.40 -20.50
N GLN A 27 0.73 6.98 -19.52
CA GLN A 27 1.40 6.31 -18.41
C GLN A 27 0.97 6.94 -17.08
N SER A 28 1.12 6.19 -15.99
CA SER A 28 0.76 6.64 -14.65
C SER A 28 1.59 7.84 -14.20
N GLY A 29 2.87 7.83 -14.50
CA GLY A 29 3.86 8.61 -13.80
C GLY A 29 4.14 8.03 -12.41
N ASN A 30 5.26 8.38 -11.84
CA ASN A 30 5.65 8.15 -10.45
C ASN A 30 6.15 9.47 -9.87
N PRO A 31 5.55 9.98 -8.77
CA PRO A 31 4.50 9.36 -7.96
C PRO A 31 3.13 9.26 -8.66
N LEU A 32 2.28 8.32 -8.18
CA LEU A 32 0.95 8.05 -8.73
C LEU A 32 -0.02 9.21 -8.53
N PHE A 33 0.08 9.90 -7.40
CA PHE A 33 -0.78 11.02 -7.00
C PHE A 33 0.04 12.00 -6.13
N GLU A 34 -0.48 13.20 -5.98
CA GLU A 34 0.13 14.25 -5.17
C GLU A 34 0.01 13.96 -3.66
N GLY A 35 0.97 14.49 -2.89
CA GLY A 35 1.07 14.34 -1.44
C GLY A 35 2.06 13.28 -1.00
N TRP A 36 2.30 13.25 0.31
CA TRP A 36 3.23 12.32 0.94
C TRP A 36 2.45 11.11 1.45
N TYR A 37 2.70 9.97 0.84
CA TYR A 37 2.01 8.72 1.14
C TYR A 37 2.98 7.54 1.07
N ALA A 38 3.00 6.76 2.14
CA ALA A 38 3.89 5.62 2.31
C ALA A 38 3.10 4.30 2.49
N ASP A 39 3.80 3.19 2.62
CA ASP A 39 3.29 1.88 3.02
C ASP A 39 2.00 1.49 2.26
N PRO A 40 2.02 1.53 0.91
CA PRO A 40 0.80 1.43 0.13
C PRO A 40 0.28 -0.01 0.05
N GLU A 41 -0.91 -0.25 0.57
CA GLU A 41 -1.67 -1.47 0.28
C GLU A 41 -2.47 -1.31 -1.00
N GLY A 42 -2.09 -2.05 -2.03
CA GLY A 42 -2.82 -2.15 -3.29
C GLY A 42 -3.72 -3.37 -3.31
N VAL A 43 -4.99 -3.19 -3.66
CA VAL A 43 -5.97 -4.27 -3.76
C VAL A 43 -6.96 -4.02 -4.89
N VAL A 44 -7.47 -5.09 -5.53
CA VAL A 44 -8.46 -4.97 -6.60
C VAL A 44 -9.85 -5.36 -6.07
N PHE A 45 -10.78 -4.40 -6.13
CA PHE A 45 -12.18 -4.65 -5.82
C PHE A 45 -13.04 -4.43 -7.07
N GLY A 46 -13.63 -5.51 -7.58
CA GLY A 46 -14.40 -5.48 -8.81
C GLY A 46 -13.53 -5.11 -10.02
N HIS A 47 -13.73 -3.92 -10.57
CA HIS A 47 -13.00 -3.41 -11.73
C HIS A 47 -12.14 -2.18 -11.42
N GLU A 48 -11.79 -1.99 -10.17
CA GLU A 48 -10.97 -0.86 -9.72
C GLU A 48 -9.81 -1.36 -8.85
N CYS A 49 -8.64 -0.83 -9.12
CA CYS A 49 -7.49 -0.91 -8.23
C CYS A 49 -7.64 0.18 -7.16
N TRP A 50 -7.51 -0.21 -5.91
CA TRP A 50 -7.52 0.66 -4.76
C TRP A 50 -6.13 0.68 -4.14
N ILE A 51 -5.72 1.84 -3.63
CA ILE A 51 -4.52 2.00 -2.82
C ILE A 51 -4.93 2.65 -1.52
N PHE A 52 -4.53 2.03 -0.42
CA PHE A 52 -4.70 2.53 0.93
C PHE A 52 -3.30 2.77 1.51
N PRO A 53 -2.81 4.00 1.53
CA PRO A 53 -1.48 4.30 2.05
C PRO A 53 -1.53 4.89 3.45
N THR A 54 -0.39 4.89 4.14
CA THR A 54 -0.12 5.76 5.29
C THR A 54 -0.03 7.21 4.83
N PHE A 55 -0.69 8.14 5.51
CA PHE A 55 -0.39 9.57 5.36
C PHE A 55 0.99 9.84 5.96
N SER A 56 1.98 10.12 5.09
CA SER A 56 3.39 10.18 5.47
C SER A 56 3.74 11.58 5.95
N ALA A 57 3.82 11.75 7.27
CA ALA A 57 4.07 13.00 7.99
C ALA A 57 4.79 12.66 9.33
N PRO A 58 5.18 13.64 10.15
CA PRO A 58 5.55 13.37 11.55
C PRO A 58 4.46 12.58 12.30
N TYR A 59 4.85 11.72 13.23
CA TYR A 59 3.96 10.71 13.84
C TYR A 59 2.72 11.29 14.51
N ASP A 60 2.83 12.46 15.14
CA ASP A 60 1.73 13.18 15.76
C ASP A 60 0.70 13.76 14.78
N GLN A 61 1.05 13.82 13.49
CA GLN A 61 0.18 14.29 12.40
C GLN A 61 -0.44 13.15 11.59
N GLN A 62 -0.01 11.91 11.82
CA GLN A 62 -0.54 10.72 11.14
C GLN A 62 -1.82 10.27 11.83
N LEU A 63 -2.91 11.01 11.61
CA LEU A 63 -4.18 10.90 12.33
C LEU A 63 -5.32 10.32 11.49
N HIS A 64 -5.05 10.00 10.21
CA HIS A 64 -6.06 9.54 9.28
C HIS A 64 -5.46 8.70 8.15
N PHE A 65 -6.33 7.97 7.48
CA PHE A 65 -6.04 7.34 6.19
C PHE A 65 -6.90 7.96 5.10
N ASP A 66 -6.28 8.20 3.96
CA ASP A 66 -6.94 8.44 2.70
C ASP A 66 -6.95 7.13 1.88
N ALA A 67 -7.79 7.06 0.85
CA ALA A 67 -7.72 6.01 -0.14
C ALA A 67 -7.74 6.58 -1.55
N PHE A 68 -7.22 5.82 -2.49
CA PHE A 68 -7.19 6.18 -3.91
C PHE A 68 -7.76 5.04 -4.74
N SER A 69 -8.56 5.34 -5.76
CA SER A 69 -9.05 4.32 -6.68
C SER A 69 -8.80 4.68 -8.13
N SER A 70 -8.55 3.66 -8.96
CA SER A 70 -8.32 3.81 -10.39
C SER A 70 -8.87 2.61 -11.17
N ARG A 71 -9.42 2.87 -12.35
CA ARG A 71 -9.85 1.84 -13.31
C ARG A 71 -8.80 1.56 -14.38
N ASP A 72 -7.71 2.32 -14.37
CA ASP A 72 -6.74 2.29 -15.47
C ASP A 72 -5.27 2.50 -15.04
N LEU A 73 -4.99 2.58 -13.74
CA LEU A 73 -3.69 2.87 -13.11
C LEU A 73 -3.09 4.24 -13.46
N VAL A 74 -3.76 5.05 -14.28
CA VAL A 74 -3.27 6.35 -14.75
C VAL A 74 -4.01 7.51 -14.13
N LYS A 75 -5.33 7.34 -13.96
CA LYS A 75 -6.19 8.36 -13.34
C LYS A 75 -6.65 7.86 -11.98
N TRP A 76 -6.26 8.57 -10.95
CA TRP A 76 -6.59 8.24 -9.57
C TRP A 76 -7.61 9.21 -9.00
N ARG A 77 -8.57 8.67 -8.27
CA ARG A 77 -9.55 9.42 -7.50
C ARG A 77 -9.21 9.29 -6.03
N LYS A 78 -9.01 10.42 -5.36
CA LYS A 78 -8.81 10.46 -3.91
C LYS A 78 -10.15 10.34 -3.17
N HIS A 79 -10.13 9.57 -2.09
CA HIS A 79 -11.21 9.43 -1.09
C HIS A 79 -10.61 9.83 0.26
N PRO A 80 -10.86 11.06 0.73
CA PRO A 80 -10.21 11.56 1.93
C PRO A 80 -10.84 10.98 3.21
N ASN A 81 -10.01 10.85 4.26
CA ASN A 81 -10.44 10.51 5.62
C ASN A 81 -11.31 9.24 5.69
N VAL A 82 -10.90 8.17 5.02
CA VAL A 82 -11.66 6.91 5.04
C VAL A 82 -11.72 6.29 6.44
N LEU A 83 -10.70 6.54 7.28
CA LEU A 83 -10.63 6.25 8.71
C LEU A 83 -9.82 7.33 9.41
N THR A 84 -10.24 7.77 10.59
CA THR A 84 -9.55 8.81 11.39
C THR A 84 -9.40 8.37 12.85
N CYS A 85 -8.50 9.01 13.59
CA CYS A 85 -8.36 8.80 15.04
C CYS A 85 -9.65 9.10 15.80
N GLU A 86 -10.54 9.97 15.29
CA GLU A 86 -11.83 10.27 15.95
C GLU A 86 -12.75 9.04 16.00
N GLU A 87 -12.66 8.16 14.97
CA GLU A 87 -13.42 6.91 14.91
C GLU A 87 -12.74 5.76 15.68
N VAL A 88 -11.47 5.94 16.13
CA VAL A 88 -10.67 4.91 16.83
C VAL A 88 -10.25 5.43 18.19
N LYS A 89 -11.06 5.20 19.22
CA LYS A 89 -10.90 5.80 20.56
C LYS A 89 -9.56 5.53 21.24
N TRP A 90 -8.88 4.45 20.90
CA TRP A 90 -7.59 4.06 21.47
C TRP A 90 -6.40 4.60 20.68
N ALA A 91 -6.60 4.99 19.39
CA ALA A 91 -5.56 5.58 18.54
C ALA A 91 -5.45 7.08 18.78
N ARG A 92 -4.23 7.58 18.93
CA ARG A 92 -3.94 9.00 19.15
C ARG A 92 -3.03 9.59 18.10
N ARG A 93 -2.21 8.75 17.46
CA ARG A 93 -1.19 9.14 16.48
C ARG A 93 -0.69 7.91 15.73
N ALA A 94 0.23 8.13 14.80
CA ALA A 94 0.98 7.06 14.14
C ALA A 94 0.06 5.98 13.54
N MET A 95 -0.95 6.41 12.77
CA MET A 95 -1.80 5.49 12.02
C MET A 95 -1.05 5.02 10.78
N TRP A 96 -0.63 3.74 10.74
CA TRP A 96 0.32 3.20 9.76
C TRP A 96 -0.18 1.97 9.03
N ALA A 97 0.43 1.77 7.83
CA ALA A 97 0.49 0.53 7.08
C ALA A 97 -0.84 -0.23 7.03
N PRO A 98 -1.85 0.31 6.35
CA PRO A 98 -3.15 -0.33 6.27
C PRO A 98 -3.12 -1.59 5.42
N ALA A 99 -3.99 -2.56 5.74
CA ALA A 99 -4.30 -3.71 4.90
C ALA A 99 -5.82 -3.87 4.79
N VAL A 100 -6.35 -4.01 3.59
CA VAL A 100 -7.79 -4.00 3.37
C VAL A 100 -8.26 -5.24 2.63
N ILE A 101 -9.18 -6.00 3.23
CA ILE A 101 -9.74 -7.18 2.62
C ILE A 101 -11.29 -7.13 2.61
N LYS A 102 -11.90 -7.65 1.55
CA LYS A 102 -13.35 -7.84 1.50
C LYS A 102 -13.73 -9.24 2.01
N ASN A 103 -14.63 -9.30 2.98
CA ASN A 103 -15.17 -10.57 3.51
C ASN A 103 -16.66 -10.44 3.80
N ASN A 104 -17.47 -11.42 3.37
CA ASN A 104 -18.92 -11.48 3.62
C ASN A 104 -19.67 -10.17 3.34
N GLY A 105 -19.31 -9.49 2.23
CA GLY A 105 -19.94 -8.25 1.81
C GLY A 105 -19.46 -6.98 2.53
N LEU A 106 -18.59 -7.11 3.53
CA LEU A 106 -17.98 -6.02 4.27
C LEU A 106 -16.50 -5.86 3.88
N PHE A 107 -15.96 -4.68 4.12
CA PHE A 107 -14.56 -4.34 3.98
C PHE A 107 -13.95 -4.20 5.38
N TYR A 108 -12.88 -4.93 5.63
CA TYR A 108 -12.11 -4.93 6.87
C TYR A 108 -10.81 -4.19 6.62
N PHE A 109 -10.58 -3.15 7.38
CA PHE A 109 -9.42 -2.27 7.30
C PHE A 109 -8.58 -2.51 8.54
N PHE A 110 -7.49 -3.26 8.39
CA PHE A 110 -6.50 -3.46 9.44
C PHE A 110 -5.49 -2.32 9.38
N PHE A 111 -5.06 -1.84 10.52
CA PHE A 111 -4.13 -0.71 10.62
C PHE A 111 -3.33 -0.80 11.89
N SER A 112 -2.13 -0.25 11.89
CA SER A 112 -1.36 -0.03 13.13
C SER A 112 -1.64 1.37 13.65
N ALA A 113 -1.63 1.56 14.96
CA ALA A 113 -1.71 2.88 15.57
C ALA A 113 -0.97 2.95 16.90
N ASN A 114 -0.53 4.15 17.24
CA ASN A 114 0.35 4.51 18.33
C ASN A 114 1.72 3.81 18.23
N ASP A 115 2.73 4.39 18.85
CA ASP A 115 4.06 3.81 18.86
C ASP A 115 4.31 3.03 20.14
N VAL A 116 4.27 1.70 20.05
CA VAL A 116 4.45 0.81 21.22
C VAL A 116 5.82 0.96 21.93
N HIS A 117 6.81 1.56 21.27
CA HIS A 117 8.11 1.87 21.90
C HIS A 117 7.97 2.75 23.14
N GLU A 118 6.98 3.62 23.18
CA GLU A 118 6.79 4.61 24.22
C GLU A 118 5.85 4.12 25.33
N GLY A 119 5.48 2.82 25.31
CA GLY A 119 4.58 2.24 26.29
C GLY A 119 3.12 2.66 26.15
N GLU A 120 2.76 3.28 25.02
CA GLU A 120 1.37 3.60 24.71
C GLU A 120 0.56 2.32 24.39
N VAL A 121 -0.71 2.33 24.74
CA VAL A 121 -1.64 1.32 24.23
C VAL A 121 -1.74 1.49 22.73
N GLY A 122 -1.24 0.52 21.99
CA GLY A 122 -1.17 0.56 20.53
C GLY A 122 -1.11 -0.84 19.94
N GLY A 123 -0.86 -0.91 18.66
CA GLY A 123 -0.75 -2.15 17.90
C GLY A 123 -1.70 -2.21 16.71
N ILE A 124 -2.11 -3.40 16.31
CA ILE A 124 -2.92 -3.64 15.11
C ILE A 124 -4.40 -3.61 15.47
N GLY A 125 -5.15 -2.67 14.90
CA GLY A 125 -6.60 -2.57 14.99
C GLY A 125 -7.32 -3.07 13.75
N VAL A 126 -8.65 -3.14 13.84
CA VAL A 126 -9.52 -3.47 12.71
C VAL A 126 -10.76 -2.56 12.72
N ALA A 127 -11.02 -1.95 11.55
CA ALA A 127 -12.21 -1.14 11.31
C ALA A 127 -13.01 -1.73 10.15
N VAL A 128 -14.32 -1.49 10.11
CA VAL A 128 -15.24 -2.12 9.16
C VAL A 128 -16.07 -1.09 8.42
N SER A 129 -16.29 -1.33 7.12
CA SER A 129 -17.19 -0.53 6.28
C SER A 129 -17.98 -1.42 5.31
N LYS A 130 -19.11 -0.89 4.81
CA LYS A 130 -19.87 -1.50 3.70
C LYS A 130 -19.32 -1.13 2.32
N LYS A 131 -18.39 -0.17 2.24
CA LYS A 131 -17.85 0.37 1.00
C LYS A 131 -16.33 0.49 1.10
N PRO A 132 -15.57 0.28 0.03
CA PRO A 132 -14.10 0.38 0.08
C PRO A 132 -13.61 1.79 0.41
N GLN A 133 -14.36 2.83 0.04
CA GLN A 133 -14.04 4.23 0.38
C GLN A 133 -14.49 4.65 1.78
N GLY A 134 -14.94 3.72 2.60
CA GLY A 134 -15.40 4.04 3.95
C GLY A 134 -16.78 4.75 4.01
N PRO A 135 -17.07 5.51 5.07
CA PRO A 135 -16.24 5.62 6.26
C PRO A 135 -16.10 4.27 6.98
N TYR A 136 -14.92 4.01 7.50
CA TYR A 136 -14.66 2.85 8.34
C TYR A 136 -14.91 3.20 9.81
N LYS A 137 -15.32 2.20 10.60
CA LYS A 137 -15.55 2.34 12.05
C LYS A 137 -14.78 1.27 12.79
N ASP A 138 -14.12 1.64 13.87
CA ASP A 138 -13.44 0.70 14.76
C ASP A 138 -14.41 -0.40 15.19
N ALA A 139 -14.01 -1.64 14.98
CA ALA A 139 -14.88 -2.79 15.22
C ALA A 139 -14.77 -3.33 16.67
N LEU A 140 -13.64 -3.08 17.35
CA LEU A 140 -13.34 -3.70 18.65
C LEU A 140 -13.23 -2.70 19.80
N GLY A 141 -12.99 -1.42 19.55
CA GLY A 141 -12.71 -0.40 20.57
C GLY A 141 -11.36 -0.60 21.27
N LYS A 142 -10.52 -1.50 20.76
CA LYS A 142 -9.18 -1.83 21.26
C LYS A 142 -8.37 -2.50 20.14
N PRO A 143 -7.03 -2.57 20.23
CA PRO A 143 -6.25 -3.35 19.27
C PRO A 143 -6.65 -4.83 19.27
N LEU A 144 -6.63 -5.44 18.09
CA LEU A 144 -6.72 -6.89 17.90
C LEU A 144 -5.43 -7.58 18.37
N ILE A 145 -4.28 -6.99 18.06
CA ILE A 145 -2.95 -7.42 18.51
C ILE A 145 -2.27 -6.21 19.16
N GLN A 146 -1.99 -6.28 20.46
CA GLN A 146 -1.40 -5.17 21.22
C GLN A 146 -0.08 -5.50 21.92
N HIS A 147 0.32 -6.77 21.89
CA HIS A 147 1.52 -7.23 22.59
C HIS A 147 2.62 -7.59 21.61
N ILE A 148 3.85 -7.37 22.03
CA ILE A 148 5.04 -7.87 21.35
C ILE A 148 5.09 -9.38 21.60
N VAL A 149 5.03 -10.16 20.54
CA VAL A 149 5.13 -11.63 20.55
C VAL A 149 6.29 -12.03 19.67
N ASN A 150 7.13 -12.97 20.12
CA ASN A 150 8.33 -13.42 19.40
C ASN A 150 9.25 -12.26 18.94
N GLY A 151 9.31 -11.16 19.69
CA GLY A 151 10.08 -9.98 19.37
C GLY A 151 9.46 -9.05 18.30
N ALA A 152 8.36 -9.44 17.66
CA ALA A 152 7.73 -8.65 16.61
C ALA A 152 6.94 -7.47 17.17
N GLN A 153 7.28 -6.26 16.72
CA GLN A 153 6.43 -5.09 16.92
C GLN A 153 5.10 -5.31 16.21
N PRO A 154 3.93 -5.05 16.86
CA PRO A 154 2.64 -5.26 16.21
C PRO A 154 2.29 -4.14 15.23
N ILE A 155 2.96 -4.14 14.09
CA ILE A 155 2.79 -3.20 12.96
C ILE A 155 2.83 -3.95 11.62
N ASP A 156 2.54 -3.23 10.55
CA ASP A 156 2.77 -3.63 9.15
C ASP A 156 2.06 -4.95 8.81
N GLN A 157 0.82 -5.07 9.20
CA GLN A 157 0.04 -6.26 8.93
C GLN A 157 -0.37 -6.35 7.45
N TYR A 158 -0.27 -7.55 6.90
CA TYR A 158 -0.84 -7.94 5.62
C TYR A 158 -1.80 -9.12 5.78
N VAL A 159 -2.98 -9.06 5.17
CA VAL A 159 -3.96 -10.15 5.25
C VAL A 159 -4.04 -10.90 3.93
N PHE A 160 -3.63 -12.15 3.96
CA PHE A 160 -3.67 -13.09 2.83
C PHE A 160 -4.81 -14.08 3.01
N ARG A 161 -5.65 -14.24 1.97
CA ARG A 161 -6.63 -15.33 1.89
C ARG A 161 -6.13 -16.42 0.98
N ASP A 162 -6.00 -17.62 1.52
CA ASP A 162 -5.62 -18.81 0.74
C ASP A 162 -6.81 -19.39 -0.03
N ASP A 163 -6.55 -20.33 -0.93
CA ASP A 163 -7.56 -20.96 -1.80
C ASP A 163 -8.60 -21.77 -1.01
N ASP A 164 -8.27 -22.28 0.17
CA ASP A 164 -9.18 -22.98 1.08
C ASP A 164 -10.08 -22.04 1.90
N GLY A 165 -9.91 -20.72 1.73
CA GLY A 165 -10.64 -19.68 2.46
C GLY A 165 -10.01 -19.25 3.78
N THR A 166 -8.95 -19.92 4.24
CA THR A 166 -8.22 -19.51 5.45
C THR A 166 -7.61 -18.13 5.26
N CYS A 167 -7.82 -17.24 6.22
CA CYS A 167 -7.21 -15.91 6.22
C CYS A 167 -6.03 -15.89 7.21
N TYR A 168 -4.86 -15.63 6.68
CA TYR A 168 -3.62 -15.44 7.45
C TYR A 168 -3.32 -13.94 7.55
N MET A 169 -2.86 -13.49 8.71
CA MET A 169 -2.27 -12.17 8.88
C MET A 169 -0.79 -12.33 9.20
N TYR A 170 0.06 -11.81 8.32
CA TYR A 170 1.50 -11.66 8.57
C TYR A 170 1.72 -10.25 9.10
N TYR A 171 2.54 -10.10 10.13
CA TYR A 171 2.84 -8.79 10.71
C TYR A 171 4.16 -8.78 11.43
N GLY A 172 4.75 -7.61 11.58
CA GLY A 172 5.87 -7.41 12.48
C GLY A 172 6.88 -6.40 11.99
N GLY A 173 7.41 -5.63 12.93
CA GLY A 173 8.61 -4.82 12.81
C GLY A 173 9.74 -5.37 13.67
N TRP A 174 10.83 -4.58 13.80
CA TRP A 174 12.02 -4.89 14.59
C TRP A 174 12.75 -6.16 14.19
N GLY A 175 12.66 -6.55 12.92
CA GLY A 175 13.34 -7.71 12.42
C GLY A 175 12.67 -9.05 12.72
N HIS A 176 11.42 -9.05 13.18
CA HIS A 176 10.64 -10.24 13.50
C HIS A 176 9.29 -10.24 12.78
N CYS A 177 8.89 -11.37 12.25
CA CYS A 177 7.62 -11.57 11.55
C CYS A 177 6.82 -12.71 12.18
N ASN A 178 5.60 -12.43 12.58
CA ASN A 178 4.63 -13.43 12.98
C ASN A 178 3.59 -13.67 11.90
N VAL A 179 3.01 -14.87 11.89
CA VAL A 179 1.76 -15.18 11.21
C VAL A 179 0.73 -15.67 12.22
N VAL A 180 -0.51 -15.19 12.05
CA VAL A 180 -1.69 -15.61 12.81
C VAL A 180 -2.81 -15.98 11.86
N LYS A 181 -3.78 -16.77 12.31
CA LYS A 181 -5.02 -17.02 11.57
C LYS A 181 -6.14 -16.13 12.09
N LEU A 182 -6.86 -15.49 11.17
CA LEU A 182 -8.07 -14.75 11.49
C LEU A 182 -9.28 -15.69 11.53
N ALA A 183 -10.19 -15.46 12.46
CA ALA A 183 -11.50 -16.10 12.47
C ALA A 183 -12.34 -15.65 11.26
N VAL A 184 -13.42 -16.36 10.98
CA VAL A 184 -14.33 -16.08 9.84
C VAL A 184 -14.93 -14.68 9.92
N ASP A 185 -15.11 -14.14 11.12
CA ASP A 185 -15.59 -12.77 11.35
C ASP A 185 -14.52 -11.70 11.16
N MET A 186 -13.24 -12.09 10.99
CA MET A 186 -12.08 -11.19 10.84
C MET A 186 -11.78 -10.34 12.09
N LEU A 187 -12.42 -10.60 13.22
CA LEU A 187 -12.35 -9.78 14.45
C LEU A 187 -11.65 -10.47 15.61
N SER A 188 -11.24 -11.72 15.41
CA SER A 188 -10.53 -12.51 16.42
C SER A 188 -9.52 -13.45 15.78
N LEU A 189 -8.60 -13.96 16.59
CA LEU A 189 -7.58 -14.93 16.18
C LEU A 189 -8.05 -16.34 16.54
N VAL A 190 -7.67 -17.32 15.69
CA VAL A 190 -7.92 -18.73 15.95
C VAL A 190 -6.61 -19.53 15.96
N PRO A 191 -6.49 -20.59 16.79
CA PRO A 191 -5.27 -21.35 16.88
C PRO A 191 -4.97 -22.12 15.61
N PHE A 192 -3.69 -22.42 15.39
CA PHE A 192 -3.23 -23.43 14.44
C PHE A 192 -3.57 -24.85 14.96
N ALA A 193 -3.32 -25.85 14.13
CA ALA A 193 -3.63 -27.24 14.46
C ALA A 193 -2.87 -27.78 15.72
N ASP A 194 -1.72 -27.19 16.02
CA ASP A 194 -0.90 -27.46 17.21
C ASP A 194 -1.31 -26.68 18.46
N GLY A 195 -2.35 -25.85 18.36
CA GLY A 195 -2.86 -25.03 19.46
C GLY A 195 -2.22 -23.64 19.58
N GLU A 196 -1.14 -23.36 18.86
CA GLU A 196 -0.48 -22.05 18.88
C GLU A 196 -1.31 -20.98 18.17
N ILE A 197 -1.31 -19.75 18.70
CA ILE A 197 -1.97 -18.59 18.06
C ILE A 197 -1.00 -17.85 17.15
N TYR A 198 0.27 -17.77 17.54
CA TYR A 198 1.32 -17.03 16.84
C TYR A 198 2.41 -17.98 16.37
N LYS A 199 2.81 -17.87 15.12
CA LYS A 199 3.98 -18.57 14.60
C LYS A 199 4.96 -17.57 14.05
N GLU A 200 6.21 -17.65 14.51
CA GLU A 200 7.27 -16.85 13.93
C GLU A 200 7.69 -17.44 12.58
N VAL A 201 7.77 -16.58 11.55
CA VAL A 201 8.11 -16.94 10.17
C VAL A 201 9.18 -16.03 9.59
N THR A 202 9.96 -15.40 10.43
CA THR A 202 11.00 -14.42 10.09
C THR A 202 12.02 -14.98 9.10
N PRO A 203 12.12 -14.46 7.87
CA PRO A 203 13.19 -14.82 6.96
C PRO A 203 14.47 -14.02 7.24
N GLU A 204 15.56 -14.43 6.59
CA GLU A 204 16.84 -13.75 6.68
C GLU A 204 16.73 -12.29 6.21
N HIS A 205 17.34 -11.35 6.96
CA HIS A 205 17.34 -9.90 6.73
C HIS A 205 15.96 -9.22 6.76
N TYR A 206 14.94 -9.89 7.26
CA TYR A 206 13.63 -9.28 7.47
C TYR A 206 13.74 -8.07 8.41
N VAL A 207 13.07 -6.98 8.05
CA VAL A 207 12.92 -5.80 8.93
C VAL A 207 11.45 -5.58 9.25
N GLU A 208 10.59 -5.46 8.21
CA GLU A 208 9.17 -5.16 8.34
C GLU A 208 8.43 -5.33 6.99
N GLY A 209 7.15 -4.93 6.93
CA GLY A 209 6.37 -4.84 5.69
C GLY A 209 6.18 -6.18 4.97
N PRO A 210 5.66 -7.23 5.66
CA PRO A 210 5.44 -8.53 5.04
C PRO A 210 4.30 -8.47 4.02
N PHE A 211 4.47 -9.21 2.93
CA PHE A 211 3.44 -9.38 1.90
C PHE A 211 3.46 -10.82 1.37
N MET A 212 2.29 -11.39 1.09
CA MET A 212 2.16 -12.74 0.55
C MET A 212 1.43 -12.73 -0.78
N LEU A 213 2.02 -13.36 -1.78
CA LEU A 213 1.43 -13.59 -3.10
C LEU A 213 1.39 -15.10 -3.37
N LYS A 214 0.28 -15.62 -3.90
CA LYS A 214 0.20 -16.99 -4.41
C LYS A 214 0.16 -16.99 -5.94
N ARG A 215 1.08 -17.74 -6.57
CA ARG A 215 1.15 -17.89 -8.03
C ARG A 215 1.54 -19.32 -8.38
N ASN A 216 0.74 -19.95 -9.27
CA ASN A 216 0.98 -21.33 -9.73
C ASN A 216 1.18 -22.33 -8.58
N GLY A 217 0.41 -22.21 -7.49
CA GLY A 217 0.48 -23.09 -6.32
C GLY A 217 1.66 -22.82 -5.38
N LYS A 218 2.52 -21.87 -5.67
CA LYS A 218 3.63 -21.47 -4.80
C LYS A 218 3.31 -20.16 -4.06
N TYR A 219 3.85 -20.03 -2.85
CA TYR A 219 3.73 -18.87 -1.98
C TYR A 219 5.00 -18.02 -2.10
N TYR A 220 4.83 -16.78 -2.53
CA TYR A 220 5.90 -15.79 -2.62
C TYR A 220 5.77 -14.86 -1.42
N PHE A 221 6.60 -15.08 -0.43
CA PHE A 221 6.66 -14.22 0.74
C PHE A 221 7.65 -13.10 0.46
N MET A 222 7.22 -11.86 0.60
CA MET A 222 7.98 -10.66 0.28
C MET A 222 8.04 -9.77 1.52
N TRP A 223 9.14 -9.03 1.70
CA TRP A 223 9.34 -8.18 2.89
C TRP A 223 10.31 -7.04 2.62
N SER A 224 10.35 -6.05 3.50
CA SER A 224 11.34 -4.97 3.46
C SER A 224 12.62 -5.33 4.21
N GLU A 225 13.75 -4.95 3.64
CA GLU A 225 15.11 -5.02 4.19
C GLU A 225 15.71 -3.62 4.30
N GLY A 226 16.70 -3.45 5.19
CA GLY A 226 17.36 -2.18 5.43
C GLY A 226 16.57 -1.26 6.35
N GLY A 227 17.04 -0.06 6.59
CA GLY A 227 16.35 0.91 7.45
C GLY A 227 15.31 1.72 6.68
N TRP A 228 14.08 1.80 7.16
CA TRP A 228 12.99 2.54 6.51
C TRP A 228 13.31 4.03 6.23
N GLY A 229 14.11 4.66 7.06
CA GLY A 229 14.61 6.03 6.88
C GLY A 229 15.92 6.13 6.09
N LEU A 230 16.52 5.00 5.68
CA LEU A 230 17.82 4.97 5.03
C LEU A 230 17.70 4.71 3.52
N PRO A 231 18.68 5.09 2.72
CA PRO A 231 18.67 4.85 1.29
C PRO A 231 18.58 3.37 0.90
N ASN A 232 19.09 2.46 1.74
CA ASN A 232 19.17 1.01 1.50
C ASN A 232 17.86 0.25 1.77
N TYR A 233 16.77 0.94 2.11
CA TYR A 233 15.46 0.31 2.21
C TYR A 233 15.06 -0.32 0.88
N SER A 234 14.65 -1.57 0.89
CA SER A 234 14.51 -2.40 -0.32
C SER A 234 13.52 -3.54 -0.08
N VAL A 235 13.12 -4.25 -1.13
CA VAL A 235 12.23 -5.42 -1.04
C VAL A 235 12.96 -6.67 -1.46
N SER A 236 12.87 -7.72 -0.63
CA SER A 236 13.35 -9.08 -0.89
C SER A 236 12.20 -10.09 -0.85
N TYR A 237 12.49 -11.33 -1.27
CA TYR A 237 11.46 -12.36 -1.30
C TYR A 237 12.03 -13.78 -1.11
N ALA A 238 11.10 -14.68 -0.82
CA ALA A 238 11.29 -16.14 -0.77
C ALA A 238 10.14 -16.85 -1.49
N ILE A 239 10.34 -18.10 -1.87
CA ILE A 239 9.31 -18.98 -2.42
C ILE A 239 9.17 -20.21 -1.52
N SER A 240 7.93 -20.60 -1.18
CA SER A 240 7.63 -21.79 -0.39
C SER A 240 6.45 -22.56 -0.98
N ASP A 241 6.32 -23.84 -0.60
CA ASP A 241 5.13 -24.66 -0.87
C ASP A 241 4.05 -24.50 0.21
N ASN A 242 4.36 -23.79 1.29
CA ASN A 242 3.48 -23.65 2.44
C ASN A 242 3.37 -22.17 2.86
N PRO A 243 2.15 -21.66 3.19
CA PRO A 243 1.97 -20.29 3.65
C PRO A 243 2.69 -20.00 4.98
N LEU A 244 3.08 -21.02 5.73
CA LEU A 244 3.83 -20.89 6.99
C LEU A 244 5.36 -21.04 6.79
N GLY A 245 5.83 -21.12 5.55
CA GLY A 245 7.24 -21.34 5.24
C GLY A 245 7.65 -22.82 5.26
N PRO A 246 8.97 -23.12 5.38
CA PRO A 246 10.05 -22.16 5.63
C PRO A 246 10.28 -21.19 4.46
N PHE A 247 10.68 -19.96 4.78
CA PHE A 247 10.97 -18.91 3.81
C PHE A 247 12.48 -18.66 3.71
N LYS A 248 13.11 -19.36 2.76
CA LYS A 248 14.54 -19.15 2.47
C LYS A 248 14.67 -17.98 1.48
N ARG A 249 15.37 -16.92 1.90
CA ARG A 249 15.61 -15.72 1.09
C ARG A 249 16.25 -16.08 -0.26
N ILE A 250 15.70 -15.54 -1.34
CA ILE A 250 16.23 -15.67 -2.70
C ILE A 250 17.05 -14.43 -3.05
N GLY A 251 16.51 -13.23 -2.89
CA GLY A 251 17.22 -11.99 -3.20
C GLY A 251 16.30 -10.76 -3.22
N LYS A 252 16.92 -9.63 -3.49
CA LYS A 252 16.21 -8.36 -3.67
C LYS A 252 15.55 -8.29 -5.04
N ILE A 253 14.37 -7.68 -5.07
CA ILE A 253 13.61 -7.43 -6.30
C ILE A 253 13.35 -5.94 -6.54
N LEU A 254 13.40 -5.12 -5.49
CA LEU A 254 13.22 -3.68 -5.57
C LEU A 254 14.23 -3.01 -4.66
N GLU A 255 14.95 -2.03 -5.20
CA GLU A 255 15.90 -1.21 -4.45
C GLU A 255 16.03 0.18 -5.07
N GLN A 256 16.77 1.04 -4.39
CA GLN A 256 17.03 2.40 -4.87
C GLN A 256 17.74 2.42 -6.23
N ASP A 257 17.51 3.48 -6.97
CA ASP A 257 18.35 3.94 -8.07
C ASP A 257 18.76 5.39 -7.78
N ALA A 258 20.04 5.63 -7.56
CA ALA A 258 20.55 6.93 -7.17
C ALA A 258 20.25 8.06 -8.20
N THR A 259 19.80 7.72 -9.40
CA THR A 259 19.37 8.68 -10.43
C THR A 259 17.86 8.93 -10.44
N VAL A 260 17.08 8.15 -9.69
CA VAL A 260 15.61 8.21 -9.68
C VAL A 260 15.06 8.50 -8.29
N ALA A 261 15.42 7.69 -7.30
CA ALA A 261 14.93 7.81 -5.92
C ALA A 261 15.72 6.92 -4.97
N THR A 262 15.59 7.19 -3.68
CA THR A 262 16.14 6.38 -2.59
C THR A 262 15.03 5.71 -1.78
N SER A 263 15.39 4.81 -0.85
CA SER A 263 14.46 4.26 0.15
C SER A 263 13.23 3.61 -0.48
N ALA A 264 13.42 2.75 -1.49
CA ALA A 264 12.34 2.06 -2.20
C ALA A 264 11.98 0.76 -1.47
N GLY A 265 10.85 0.73 -0.78
CA GLY A 265 10.42 -0.43 0.01
C GLY A 265 8.95 -0.37 0.40
N HIS A 266 8.57 -1.17 1.35
CA HIS A 266 7.21 -1.39 1.85
C HIS A 266 6.16 -1.37 0.73
N HIS A 267 5.76 -2.52 0.29
CA HIS A 267 5.09 -2.73 -0.99
C HIS A 267 3.85 -3.60 -0.84
N SER A 268 3.07 -3.58 -1.89
CA SER A 268 2.03 -4.55 -2.19
C SER A 268 2.07 -4.93 -3.66
N VAL A 269 1.36 -5.98 -4.06
CA VAL A 269 1.31 -6.44 -5.45
C VAL A 269 -0.15 -6.61 -5.87
N VAL A 270 -0.48 -6.09 -7.05
CA VAL A 270 -1.80 -6.29 -7.66
C VAL A 270 -1.69 -7.04 -8.97
N LYS A 271 -2.69 -7.88 -9.24
CA LYS A 271 -2.80 -8.61 -10.49
C LYS A 271 -3.69 -7.85 -11.47
N GLY A 272 -3.19 -7.60 -12.66
CA GLY A 272 -3.96 -7.09 -13.79
C GLY A 272 -4.84 -8.18 -14.42
N ARG A 273 -5.56 -7.85 -15.51
CA ARG A 273 -6.43 -8.81 -16.23
C ARG A 273 -5.68 -9.83 -17.07
N GLY A 274 -4.45 -9.51 -17.48
CA GLY A 274 -3.60 -10.43 -18.24
C GLY A 274 -3.32 -11.70 -17.44
N LYS A 275 -3.08 -12.81 -18.16
CA LYS A 275 -2.85 -14.12 -17.53
C LYS A 275 -1.76 -14.08 -16.45
N ASP A 276 -0.70 -13.32 -16.69
CA ASP A 276 0.45 -13.17 -15.81
C ASP A 276 0.91 -11.70 -15.76
N GLU A 277 -0.04 -10.82 -15.52
CA GLU A 277 0.16 -9.36 -15.49
C GLU A 277 0.15 -8.90 -14.04
N TRP A 278 1.30 -8.42 -13.54
CA TRP A 278 1.50 -8.06 -12.15
C TRP A 278 2.12 -6.68 -12.02
N TYR A 279 1.76 -5.98 -10.97
CA TYR A 279 2.26 -4.64 -10.65
C TYR A 279 2.65 -4.58 -9.19
N ILE A 280 3.84 -4.08 -8.90
CA ILE A 280 4.29 -3.76 -7.55
C ILE A 280 4.00 -2.29 -7.26
N ILE A 281 3.32 -2.02 -6.16
CA ILE A 281 3.02 -0.70 -5.63
C ILE A 281 3.88 -0.55 -4.38
N TYR A 282 4.63 0.53 -4.26
CA TYR A 282 5.64 0.71 -3.22
C TYR A 282 5.80 2.18 -2.89
N HIS A 283 6.43 2.48 -1.78
CA HIS A 283 6.87 3.85 -1.55
C HIS A 283 8.36 4.04 -1.85
N ARG A 284 8.73 5.28 -2.13
CA ARG A 284 10.12 5.72 -2.26
C ARG A 284 10.28 7.15 -1.78
N ARG A 285 11.51 7.57 -1.49
CA ARG A 285 11.85 8.95 -1.17
C ARG A 285 12.45 9.63 -2.40
N PRO A 286 11.90 10.79 -2.85
CA PRO A 286 12.44 11.54 -3.98
C PRO A 286 13.89 11.95 -3.74
N LEU A 287 14.67 12.12 -4.82
CA LEU A 287 16.03 12.62 -4.72
C LEU A 287 16.03 14.04 -4.14
N GLY A 288 16.96 14.31 -3.21
CA GLY A 288 17.09 15.58 -2.52
C GLY A 288 16.17 15.77 -1.32
N GLU A 289 15.18 14.86 -1.12
CA GLU A 289 14.37 14.87 0.09
C GLU A 289 15.17 14.31 1.27
N THR A 290 15.21 15.06 2.38
CA THR A 290 15.97 14.71 3.58
C THR A 290 15.10 14.29 4.75
N ASP A 291 13.81 14.69 4.78
CA ASP A 291 12.87 14.22 5.78
C ASP A 291 12.47 12.76 5.49
N ILE A 292 12.75 11.90 6.46
CA ILE A 292 12.48 10.46 6.34
C ILE A 292 10.98 10.14 6.24
N ASN A 293 10.12 11.04 6.72
CA ASN A 293 8.67 10.90 6.61
C ASN A 293 8.12 11.28 5.23
N PHE A 294 8.90 11.96 4.38
CA PHE A 294 8.38 12.41 3.08
C PHE A 294 8.62 11.37 1.99
N ARG A 295 7.71 10.42 1.94
CA ARG A 295 7.69 9.29 1.00
C ARG A 295 6.51 9.43 0.03
N VAL A 296 6.67 8.94 -1.19
CA VAL A 296 5.66 9.00 -2.26
C VAL A 296 5.33 7.61 -2.76
N THR A 297 4.06 7.38 -3.09
CA THR A 297 3.58 6.10 -3.64
C THR A 297 3.84 6.00 -5.13
N CYS A 298 4.43 4.90 -5.54
CA CYS A 298 4.83 4.58 -6.92
C CYS A 298 4.34 3.21 -7.36
N ILE A 299 4.38 2.94 -8.67
CA ILE A 299 3.99 1.66 -9.25
C ILE A 299 4.95 1.29 -10.39
N GLU A 300 5.29 0.00 -10.47
CA GLU A 300 6.04 -0.57 -11.57
C GLU A 300 5.43 -1.91 -12.00
N LYS A 301 5.75 -2.32 -13.23
CA LYS A 301 5.44 -3.67 -13.67
C LYS A 301 6.36 -4.66 -12.97
N MET A 302 5.80 -5.78 -12.51
CA MET A 302 6.55 -6.88 -11.93
C MET A 302 6.42 -8.10 -12.84
N ASP A 303 7.54 -8.63 -13.30
CA ASP A 303 7.61 -9.77 -14.21
C ASP A 303 8.29 -10.97 -13.54
N PHE A 304 7.95 -12.16 -14.02
CA PHE A 304 8.57 -13.42 -13.61
C PHE A 304 9.39 -14.00 -14.78
N ASP A 305 10.43 -14.76 -14.45
CA ASP A 305 11.15 -15.54 -15.45
C ASP A 305 10.46 -16.91 -15.72
N GLU A 306 11.04 -17.70 -16.60
CA GLU A 306 10.54 -19.03 -16.99
C GLU A 306 10.55 -20.05 -15.85
N ASN A 307 11.37 -19.84 -14.82
CA ASN A 307 11.48 -20.68 -13.62
C ASN A 307 10.55 -20.20 -12.49
N GLY A 308 9.86 -19.06 -12.68
CA GLY A 308 8.96 -18.46 -11.72
C GLY A 308 9.64 -17.52 -10.72
N PHE A 309 10.92 -17.18 -10.89
CA PHE A 309 11.56 -16.16 -10.06
C PHE A 309 11.11 -14.76 -10.47
N ILE A 310 10.95 -13.89 -9.47
CA ILE A 310 10.64 -12.47 -9.72
C ILE A 310 11.88 -11.80 -10.30
N ARG A 311 11.72 -11.16 -11.47
CA ARG A 311 12.79 -10.36 -12.08
C ARG A 311 13.01 -9.07 -11.28
N PRO A 312 14.25 -8.57 -11.13
CA PRO A 312 14.49 -7.27 -10.52
C PRO A 312 13.64 -6.17 -11.16
N VAL A 313 12.97 -5.40 -10.34
CA VAL A 313 12.10 -4.30 -10.75
C VAL A 313 12.93 -3.03 -10.90
N LYS A 314 12.89 -2.42 -12.07
CA LYS A 314 13.51 -1.13 -12.30
C LYS A 314 12.56 -0.01 -11.89
N ILE A 315 12.96 0.83 -10.92
CA ILE A 315 12.21 2.02 -10.55
C ILE A 315 12.34 3.10 -11.64
N THR A 316 11.22 3.78 -11.97
CA THR A 316 11.15 4.77 -13.05
C THR A 316 10.41 6.04 -12.64
N HIS A 317 10.50 7.09 -13.46
CA HIS A 317 9.62 8.26 -13.36
C HIS A 317 8.31 8.07 -14.14
N GLU A 318 8.31 7.19 -15.13
CA GLU A 318 7.20 6.97 -16.06
C GLU A 318 6.10 6.12 -15.47
N GLY A 319 6.44 5.17 -14.59
CA GLY A 319 5.49 4.20 -14.04
C GLY A 319 4.96 3.24 -15.11
N VAL A 320 3.67 2.91 -15.04
CA VAL A 320 3.07 1.87 -15.88
C VAL A 320 2.14 2.43 -16.96
N LYS A 321 1.97 1.67 -18.04
CA LYS A 321 1.00 1.99 -19.08
C LYS A 321 -0.42 1.81 -18.57
N LYS A 322 -1.35 2.52 -19.19
CA LYS A 322 -2.77 2.37 -18.96
C LYS A 322 -3.20 0.91 -19.13
N THR A 323 -3.83 0.35 -18.11
CA THR A 323 -4.45 -0.98 -18.14
C THR A 323 -5.88 -0.93 -17.62
N ARG A 324 -6.62 -2.05 -17.67
CA ARG A 324 -7.98 -2.17 -17.11
C ARG A 324 -8.01 -3.34 -16.13
N PHE A 325 -8.83 -3.21 -15.08
CA PHE A 325 -9.13 -4.27 -14.12
C PHE A 325 -10.49 -4.90 -14.38
#